data_26f3a54ee79fc00e1fac314ab2f8ec43
#
_entry.id   26f3a54ee79fc00e1fac314ab2f8ec43
#
_cell.length_a   1.000
_cell.length_b   1.000
_cell.length_c   1.000
_cell.angle_alpha   90.00
_cell.angle_beta   90.00
_cell.angle_gamma   90.00
#
_symmetry.space_group_name_H-M   'P 1'
#
loop_
_entity.id
_entity.type
_entity.pdbx_description
1 polymer ?
#
loop_
_entity_poly.entity_id
_entity_poly.type
_entity_poly.pdbx_seq_one_letter_code
_entity_poly.pdbx_strand_id
1 'polypeptide(L)'
;KEAYNTVRQKAYLCASTTSMYTVFGSLCYDLINQKQETTPQIQQEIKEWLSQKPGHHPLAGRIGIRNNCIVILAESLESWVLEREVERQEITPYLNKLLQDSTTLYAPHVLTQVKGGRSIDAQLLLCAGMLPINSGTYSSQYPDHTYGTLQKAMHQQKNSRNYLLTIDKVSTWNQGVIAYSFGTDTIIAYHDFELTEAFGTHKRTGDGSFLAQCSQKIEKGEIWKKGENVYMQLVTYSGHAPFKLPEELKEIHFSPAIPQKMNDYMTTARYTDKAIGKFVEYLKTLPQYDETLIVITGDHEGLTTYREELCNAPGGKGIVSDKTFTPFIIVNSPVGMRYDKV
;
A
#
# COMPACT_ATOMS: atom_id res chain seq x y z
N LYS A 1 24.05 14.06 16.06
CA LYS A 1 22.97 14.40 15.11
C LYS A 1 22.44 13.14 14.41
N GLU A 2 23.32 12.28 13.92
CA GLU A 2 22.96 11.01 13.24
C GLU A 2 22.34 9.99 14.19
N ALA A 3 22.91 9.78 15.38
CA ALA A 3 22.34 8.91 16.42
C ALA A 3 20.97 9.42 16.89
N TYR A 4 20.78 10.71 17.00
CA TYR A 4 19.51 11.34 17.35
C TYR A 4 18.43 11.09 16.28
N ASN A 5 18.78 11.25 15.01
CA ASN A 5 17.86 10.95 13.90
C ASN A 5 17.50 9.47 13.83
N THR A 6 18.45 8.57 14.12
CA THR A 6 18.22 7.13 14.16
C THR A 6 17.27 6.72 15.30
N VAL A 7 17.45 7.30 16.49
CA VAL A 7 16.53 7.10 17.63
C VAL A 7 15.14 7.65 17.30
N ARG A 8 15.06 8.81 16.69
CA ARG A 8 13.82 9.45 16.25
C ARG A 8 13.05 8.61 15.22
N GLN A 9 13.75 8.10 14.20
CA GLN A 9 13.14 7.26 13.17
C GLN A 9 12.68 5.90 13.68
N LYS A 10 13.36 5.39 14.72
CA LYS A 10 13.08 4.08 15.32
C LYS A 10 12.31 4.16 16.64
N ALA A 11 11.90 5.35 17.09
CA ALA A 11 11.24 5.52 18.38
C ALA A 11 10.01 4.63 18.54
N TYR A 12 9.21 4.44 17.50
CA TYR A 12 8.09 3.52 17.54
C TYR A 12 8.53 2.04 17.52
N LEU A 13 9.62 1.68 16.83
CA LEU A 13 10.23 0.34 16.89
C LEU A 13 10.86 0.10 18.27
N CYS A 14 11.30 1.14 18.93
CA CYS A 14 11.92 1.09 20.24
C CYS A 14 10.93 0.84 21.37
N ALA A 15 9.67 1.17 21.19
CA ALA A 15 8.60 0.77 22.12
C ALA A 15 8.41 -0.76 22.15
N SER A 16 8.89 -1.47 21.13
CA SER A 16 8.86 -2.94 21.06
C SER A 16 10.18 -3.61 21.42
N THR A 17 11.28 -2.85 21.50
CA THR A 17 12.62 -3.35 21.86
C THR A 17 13.12 -2.62 23.10
N THR A 18 13.03 -3.30 24.23
CA THR A 18 13.25 -2.87 25.62
C THR A 18 14.65 -2.35 25.93
N SER A 19 15.15 -1.33 25.26
CA SER A 19 16.30 -0.60 25.72
C SER A 19 15.84 0.68 26.45
N MET A 20 16.20 0.79 27.72
CA MET A 20 15.88 1.96 28.58
C MET A 20 16.36 3.28 27.95
N TYR A 21 17.43 3.25 27.14
CA TYR A 21 17.94 4.40 26.40
C TYR A 21 16.97 4.89 25.29
N THR A 22 16.22 3.99 24.70
CA THR A 22 15.27 4.32 23.64
C THR A 22 13.97 4.88 24.17
N VAL A 23 13.46 4.36 25.29
CA VAL A 23 12.29 4.90 25.98
C VAL A 23 12.61 6.29 26.53
N PHE A 24 13.77 6.48 27.17
CA PHE A 24 14.20 7.78 27.69
C PHE A 24 14.50 8.78 26.58
N GLY A 25 15.13 8.34 25.49
CA GLY A 25 15.37 9.15 24.30
C GLY A 25 14.08 9.60 23.62
N SER A 26 13.08 8.73 23.55
CA SER A 26 11.74 9.05 23.04
C SER A 26 11.05 10.09 23.93
N LEU A 27 11.08 9.88 25.24
CA LEU A 27 10.49 10.81 26.22
C LEU A 27 11.16 12.20 26.16
N CYS A 28 12.49 12.25 26.09
CA CYS A 28 13.23 13.50 25.92
C CYS A 28 12.90 14.16 24.58
N TYR A 29 12.74 13.37 23.52
CA TYR A 29 12.33 13.88 22.22
C TYR A 29 10.95 14.53 22.28
N ASP A 30 9.97 13.86 22.90
CA ASP A 30 8.60 14.35 23.01
C ASP A 30 8.53 15.61 23.88
N LEU A 31 9.36 15.70 24.94
CA LEU A 31 9.47 16.90 25.77
C LEU A 31 10.12 18.09 25.04
N ILE A 32 11.10 17.83 24.17
CA ILE A 32 11.81 18.88 23.40
C ILE A 32 10.99 19.33 22.19
N ASN A 33 10.24 18.42 21.57
CA ASN A 33 9.41 18.71 20.41
C ASN A 33 7.93 18.75 20.79
N GLN A 34 7.60 19.54 21.82
CA GLN A 34 6.21 19.83 22.14
C GLN A 34 5.45 20.23 20.86
N LYS A 35 4.30 19.63 20.66
CA LYS A 35 3.43 19.91 19.51
C LYS A 35 3.29 21.43 19.37
N GLN A 36 3.72 21.99 18.26
CA GLN A 36 3.43 23.40 17.99
C GLN A 36 1.92 23.51 17.78
N GLU A 37 1.25 24.23 18.67
CA GLU A 37 -0.14 24.58 18.45
C GLU A 37 -0.26 25.43 17.18
N THR A 38 -1.21 25.10 16.36
CA THR A 38 -1.48 25.85 15.14
C THR A 38 -2.03 27.22 15.51
N THR A 39 -1.21 28.24 15.44
CA THR A 39 -1.64 29.61 15.73
C THR A 39 -2.64 30.11 14.69
N PRO A 40 -3.51 31.08 15.00
CA PRO A 40 -4.41 31.70 14.03
C PRO A 40 -3.69 32.21 12.78
N GLN A 41 -2.45 32.71 12.94
CA GLN A 41 -1.62 33.16 11.83
C GLN A 41 -1.25 31.99 10.90
N ILE A 42 -0.77 30.87 11.44
CA ILE A 42 -0.44 29.67 10.65
C ILE A 42 -1.70 29.15 9.94
N GLN A 43 -2.85 29.18 10.60
CA GLN A 43 -4.13 28.79 9.98
C GLN A 43 -4.48 29.66 8.78
N GLN A 44 -4.24 30.96 8.90
CA GLN A 44 -4.48 31.90 7.82
C GLN A 44 -3.51 31.68 6.65
N GLU A 45 -2.23 31.51 6.93
CA GLU A 45 -1.19 31.18 5.93
C GLU A 45 -1.54 29.89 5.15
N ILE A 46 -2.01 28.84 5.84
CA ILE A 46 -2.46 27.58 5.23
C ILE A 46 -3.68 27.84 4.31
N LYS A 47 -4.66 28.62 4.78
CA LYS A 47 -5.84 28.96 3.95
C LYS A 47 -5.45 29.73 2.69
N GLU A 48 -4.57 30.70 2.82
CA GLU A 48 -4.07 31.48 1.67
C GLU A 48 -3.31 30.59 0.69
N TRP A 49 -2.42 29.72 1.18
CA TRP A 49 -1.71 28.76 0.33
C TRP A 49 -2.63 27.79 -0.38
N LEU A 50 -3.65 27.27 0.29
CA LEU A 50 -4.65 26.40 -0.33
C LEU A 50 -5.47 27.15 -1.40
N SER A 51 -5.80 28.41 -1.17
CA SER A 51 -6.56 29.22 -2.14
C SER A 51 -5.79 29.55 -3.42
N GLN A 52 -4.47 29.55 -3.36
CA GLN A 52 -3.59 29.79 -4.51
C GLN A 52 -3.35 28.55 -5.38
N LYS A 53 -3.73 27.34 -4.87
CA LYS A 53 -3.63 26.14 -5.68
C LYS A 53 -4.68 26.18 -6.79
N PRO A 54 -4.28 25.84 -8.03
CA PRO A 54 -5.27 25.67 -9.09
C PRO A 54 -6.30 24.66 -8.60
N GLY A 55 -7.56 25.07 -8.65
CA GLY A 55 -8.67 24.20 -8.27
C GLY A 55 -8.51 22.86 -8.99
N HIS A 56 -8.72 21.77 -8.28
CA HIS A 56 -8.74 20.47 -8.91
C HIS A 56 -9.65 20.56 -10.12
N HIS A 57 -9.12 20.32 -11.31
CA HIS A 57 -9.96 20.07 -12.46
C HIS A 57 -10.73 18.78 -12.15
N PRO A 58 -12.03 18.85 -11.91
CA PRO A 58 -12.76 17.66 -11.59
C PRO A 58 -12.80 16.78 -12.82
N LEU A 59 -12.00 15.72 -12.84
CA LEU A 59 -12.38 14.51 -13.57
C LEU A 59 -13.74 14.01 -13.04
N ALA A 60 -14.16 14.53 -11.90
CA ALA A 60 -15.34 14.20 -11.14
C ALA A 60 -16.68 14.25 -11.89
N GLY A 61 -16.79 14.98 -12.98
CA GLY A 61 -18.01 14.95 -13.80
C GLY A 61 -18.12 13.75 -14.74
N ARG A 62 -17.09 12.90 -14.84
CA ARG A 62 -17.04 11.77 -15.79
C ARG A 62 -16.85 10.41 -15.16
N ILE A 63 -16.46 10.36 -13.89
CA ILE A 63 -16.33 9.11 -13.15
C ILE A 63 -17.69 8.81 -12.53
N GLY A 64 -18.39 7.83 -13.06
CA GLY A 64 -19.67 7.38 -12.50
C GLY A 64 -19.49 7.05 -11.02
N ILE A 65 -20.53 7.31 -10.23
CA ILE A 65 -20.52 6.96 -8.79
C ILE A 65 -20.48 5.45 -8.69
N ARG A 66 -19.51 4.94 -7.92
CA ARG A 66 -19.46 3.55 -7.50
C ARG A 66 -19.72 3.49 -6.00
N ASN A 67 -20.51 2.53 -5.59
CA ASN A 67 -20.90 2.41 -4.19
C ASN A 67 -19.81 1.74 -3.34
N ASN A 68 -18.93 0.98 -3.98
CA ASN A 68 -17.88 0.24 -3.32
C ASN A 68 -16.49 0.62 -3.84
N CYS A 69 -15.51 0.60 -2.94
CA CYS A 69 -14.11 0.81 -3.27
C CYS A 69 -13.25 -0.22 -2.54
N ILE A 70 -12.52 -1.03 -3.30
CA ILE A 70 -11.53 -1.98 -2.77
C ILE A 70 -10.17 -1.47 -3.15
N VAL A 71 -9.29 -1.30 -2.17
CA VAL A 71 -7.93 -0.82 -2.35
C VAL A 71 -6.97 -1.94 -1.98
N ILE A 72 -6.12 -2.35 -2.89
CA ILE A 72 -5.04 -3.31 -2.66
C ILE A 72 -3.72 -2.55 -2.68
N LEU A 73 -3.12 -2.39 -1.50
CA LEU A 73 -1.76 -1.89 -1.33
C LEU A 73 -0.80 -3.07 -1.43
N ALA A 74 -0.16 -3.18 -2.59
CA ALA A 74 0.80 -4.24 -2.85
C ALA A 74 2.18 -3.83 -2.32
N GLU A 75 2.65 -4.55 -1.28
CA GLU A 75 3.94 -4.30 -0.63
C GLU A 75 5.07 -4.25 -1.66
N SER A 76 5.77 -3.12 -1.70
CA SER A 76 6.99 -2.92 -2.51
C SER A 76 6.81 -3.16 -4.03
N LEU A 77 5.60 -3.11 -4.58
CA LEU A 77 5.35 -3.33 -6.01
C LEU A 77 5.77 -2.11 -6.83
N GLU A 78 6.74 -2.28 -7.70
CA GLU A 78 7.22 -1.24 -8.62
C GLU A 78 6.69 -1.44 -10.05
N SER A 79 6.49 -0.36 -10.79
CA SER A 79 5.92 -0.38 -12.14
C SER A 79 6.75 -1.15 -13.16
N TRP A 80 8.07 -1.23 -12.97
CA TRP A 80 8.97 -1.83 -13.97
C TRP A 80 8.77 -3.33 -14.16
N VAL A 81 8.10 -4.03 -13.22
CA VAL A 81 7.78 -5.46 -13.37
C VAL A 81 6.50 -5.70 -14.18
N LEU A 82 5.65 -4.66 -14.36
CA LEU A 82 4.46 -4.75 -15.19
C LEU A 82 4.85 -4.65 -16.68
N GLU A 83 4.10 -5.36 -17.52
CA GLU A 83 4.34 -5.42 -18.97
C GLU A 83 5.81 -5.81 -19.29
N ARG A 84 6.44 -6.59 -18.39
CA ARG A 84 7.84 -6.98 -18.48
C ARG A 84 7.99 -8.48 -18.66
N GLU A 85 8.80 -8.84 -19.64
CA GLU A 85 9.28 -10.20 -19.87
C GLU A 85 10.79 -10.26 -19.65
N VAL A 86 11.26 -11.26 -18.91
CA VAL A 86 12.68 -11.56 -18.68
C VAL A 86 12.90 -13.03 -18.97
N GLU A 87 13.88 -13.36 -19.79
CA GLU A 87 14.19 -14.74 -20.22
C GLU A 87 12.93 -15.48 -20.73
N ARG A 88 12.07 -14.81 -21.50
CA ARG A 88 10.80 -15.30 -22.04
C ARG A 88 9.77 -15.69 -20.96
N GLN A 89 9.91 -15.15 -19.79
CA GLN A 89 8.96 -15.33 -18.69
C GLN A 89 8.35 -13.96 -18.34
N GLU A 90 7.05 -13.85 -18.51
CA GLU A 90 6.29 -12.67 -18.13
C GLU A 90 6.24 -12.58 -16.60
N ILE A 91 6.56 -11.40 -16.02
CA ILE A 91 6.67 -11.27 -14.55
C ILE A 91 5.28 -11.15 -13.92
N THR A 92 4.38 -10.35 -14.49
CA THR A 92 3.08 -10.02 -13.90
C THR A 92 1.92 -10.26 -14.88
N PRO A 93 1.67 -11.51 -15.35
CA PRO A 93 0.69 -11.78 -16.38
C PRO A 93 -0.76 -11.50 -15.95
N TYR A 94 -1.09 -11.65 -14.67
CA TYR A 94 -2.45 -11.38 -14.19
C TYR A 94 -2.76 -9.89 -14.20
N LEU A 95 -1.87 -9.05 -13.66
CA LEU A 95 -2.01 -7.60 -13.73
C LEU A 95 -1.97 -7.13 -15.18
N ASN A 96 -1.04 -7.63 -16.00
CA ASN A 96 -0.94 -7.28 -17.42
C ASN A 96 -2.25 -7.58 -18.17
N LYS A 97 -2.91 -8.68 -17.85
CA LYS A 97 -4.24 -8.99 -18.38
C LYS A 97 -5.28 -7.95 -17.96
N LEU A 98 -5.25 -7.47 -16.71
CA LEU A 98 -6.15 -6.40 -16.25
C LEU A 98 -5.89 -5.08 -16.97
N LEU A 99 -4.63 -4.77 -17.32
CA LEU A 99 -4.28 -3.54 -18.04
C LEU A 99 -4.84 -3.51 -19.47
N GLN A 100 -5.19 -4.65 -20.04
CA GLN A 100 -5.78 -4.76 -21.38
C GLN A 100 -7.30 -4.56 -21.37
N ASP A 101 -7.93 -4.55 -20.20
CA ASP A 101 -9.37 -4.34 -20.08
C ASP A 101 -9.72 -2.88 -20.39
N SER A 102 -10.70 -2.66 -21.25
CA SER A 102 -11.15 -1.33 -21.68
C SER A 102 -11.72 -0.46 -20.54
N THR A 103 -12.03 -1.08 -19.42
CA THR A 103 -12.50 -0.40 -18.19
C THR A 103 -11.38 -0.16 -17.17
N THR A 104 -10.13 -0.42 -17.53
CA THR A 104 -9.00 -0.19 -16.63
C THR A 104 -8.35 1.17 -16.88
N LEU A 105 -8.20 1.95 -15.80
CA LEU A 105 -7.32 3.11 -15.78
C LEU A 105 -5.95 2.68 -15.26
N TYR A 106 -4.89 3.03 -15.96
CA TYR A 106 -3.53 2.71 -15.60
C TYR A 106 -2.59 3.91 -15.68
N ALA A 107 -1.90 4.20 -14.59
CA ALA A 107 -0.82 5.17 -14.53
C ALA A 107 0.48 4.46 -14.10
N PRO A 108 1.41 4.20 -15.04
CA PRO A 108 2.66 3.48 -14.75
C PRO A 108 3.71 4.32 -14.02
N HIS A 109 3.62 5.64 -14.04
CA HIS A 109 4.69 6.53 -13.61
C HIS A 109 4.32 7.35 -12.37
N VAL A 110 3.71 6.70 -11.37
CA VAL A 110 3.41 7.37 -10.10
C VAL A 110 4.65 7.40 -9.23
N LEU A 111 5.11 8.60 -8.89
CA LEU A 111 6.23 8.79 -7.98
C LEU A 111 5.80 8.48 -6.55
N THR A 112 6.58 7.68 -5.86
CA THR A 112 6.37 7.46 -4.44
C THR A 112 6.65 8.75 -3.68
N GLN A 113 5.70 9.15 -2.82
CA GLN A 113 5.82 10.34 -1.98
C GLN A 113 6.04 9.96 -0.50
N VAL A 114 6.29 8.69 -0.23
CA VAL A 114 6.52 8.18 1.13
C VAL A 114 7.83 8.71 1.72
N LYS A 115 7.89 8.73 3.03
CA LYS A 115 9.05 9.12 3.82
C LYS A 115 9.43 7.98 4.78
N GLY A 116 9.77 8.31 6.02
CA GLY A 116 10.17 7.34 7.03
C GLY A 116 9.11 6.32 7.44
N GLY A 117 7.84 6.61 7.19
CA GLY A 117 6.72 5.72 7.49
C GLY A 117 6.47 4.61 6.46
N ARG A 118 7.07 4.71 5.26
CA ARG A 118 6.90 3.68 4.23
C ARG A 118 5.42 3.33 3.98
N SER A 119 5.02 2.09 4.24
CA SER A 119 3.65 1.60 3.99
C SER A 119 2.57 2.39 4.72
N ILE A 120 2.82 2.89 5.95
CA ILE A 120 1.84 3.73 6.65
C ILE A 120 1.71 5.12 6.01
N ASP A 121 2.79 5.65 5.41
CA ASP A 121 2.75 6.91 4.66
C ASP A 121 1.94 6.74 3.36
N ALA A 122 2.05 5.58 2.69
CA ALA A 122 1.23 5.27 1.52
C ALA A 122 -0.27 5.24 1.88
N GLN A 123 -0.61 4.74 3.05
CA GLN A 123 -2.00 4.78 3.54
C GLN A 123 -2.48 6.23 3.76
N LEU A 124 -1.64 7.12 4.29
CA LEU A 124 -1.97 8.53 4.42
C LEU A 124 -2.22 9.20 3.06
N LEU A 125 -1.31 8.95 2.11
CA LEU A 125 -1.43 9.48 0.74
C LEU A 125 -2.74 9.04 0.08
N LEU A 126 -3.05 7.75 0.15
CA LEU A 126 -4.25 7.19 -0.48
C LEU A 126 -5.54 7.59 0.22
N CYS A 127 -5.57 7.50 1.54
CA CYS A 127 -6.81 7.71 2.29
C CYS A 127 -7.14 9.17 2.51
N ALA A 128 -6.13 10.02 2.74
CA ALA A 128 -6.31 11.42 3.11
C ALA A 128 -5.81 12.43 2.06
N GLY A 129 -5.09 11.98 1.02
CA GLY A 129 -4.48 12.88 0.03
C GLY A 129 -3.44 13.82 0.63
N MET A 130 -2.83 13.45 1.76
CA MET A 130 -1.87 14.26 2.50
C MET A 130 -0.45 13.74 2.31
N LEU A 131 0.50 14.65 2.14
CA LEU A 131 1.91 14.29 2.15
C LEU A 131 2.38 13.91 3.56
N PRO A 132 3.23 12.89 3.70
CA PRO A 132 3.78 12.51 4.99
C PRO A 132 4.77 13.56 5.52
N ILE A 133 5.00 13.52 6.83
CA ILE A 133 5.95 14.38 7.50
C ILE A 133 7.40 14.00 7.14
N ASN A 134 8.28 14.99 7.12
CA ASN A 134 9.68 14.80 6.71
C ASN A 134 10.53 14.00 7.70
N SER A 135 10.09 13.84 8.94
CA SER A 135 10.87 13.18 9.97
C SER A 135 10.00 12.38 10.94
N GLY A 136 10.37 11.12 11.16
CA GLY A 136 9.56 10.17 11.90
C GLY A 136 8.34 9.70 11.10
N THR A 137 7.28 9.28 11.77
CA THR A 137 6.03 8.85 11.17
C THR A 137 4.86 9.65 11.75
N TYR A 138 3.94 10.04 10.90
CA TYR A 138 2.71 10.72 11.36
C TYR A 138 1.90 9.83 12.30
N SER A 139 1.92 8.53 12.08
CA SER A 139 1.17 7.55 12.87
C SER A 139 1.63 7.45 14.33
N SER A 140 2.90 7.80 14.60
CA SER A 140 3.43 7.87 15.96
C SER A 140 3.33 9.27 16.57
N GLN A 141 3.45 10.30 15.74
CA GLN A 141 3.48 11.68 16.23
C GLN A 141 2.09 12.32 16.34
N TYR A 142 1.16 11.90 15.49
CA TYR A 142 -0.18 12.48 15.37
C TYR A 142 -1.29 11.41 15.30
N PRO A 143 -1.27 10.38 16.16
CA PRO A 143 -2.19 9.25 16.06
C PRO A 143 -3.65 9.62 16.35
N ASP A 144 -3.86 10.63 17.17
CA ASP A 144 -5.14 11.12 17.68
C ASP A 144 -5.70 12.33 16.92
N HIS A 145 -5.03 12.72 15.82
CA HIS A 145 -5.50 13.81 14.98
C HIS A 145 -6.73 13.41 14.15
N THR A 146 -7.52 14.41 13.80
CA THR A 146 -8.66 14.21 12.90
C THR A 146 -8.21 14.35 11.47
N TYR A 147 -8.41 13.30 10.68
CA TYR A 147 -8.09 13.25 9.26
C TYR A 147 -9.37 13.31 8.42
N GLY A 148 -9.35 14.11 7.34
CA GLY A 148 -10.34 14.01 6.27
C GLY A 148 -9.95 12.86 5.34
N THR A 149 -10.78 11.83 5.23
CA THR A 149 -10.40 10.57 4.55
C THR A 149 -11.51 10.05 3.66
N LEU A 150 -11.13 9.17 2.73
CA LEU A 150 -12.08 8.43 1.88
C LEU A 150 -13.05 7.60 2.73
N GLN A 151 -12.58 6.95 3.80
CA GLN A 151 -13.41 6.17 4.70
C GLN A 151 -14.52 7.02 5.33
N LYS A 152 -14.18 8.21 5.81
CA LYS A 152 -15.18 9.14 6.38
C LYS A 152 -16.15 9.67 5.32
N ALA A 153 -15.68 9.88 4.10
CA ALA A 153 -16.57 10.23 2.99
C ALA A 153 -17.52 9.08 2.64
N MET A 154 -17.04 7.84 2.66
CA MET A 154 -17.88 6.65 2.45
C MET A 154 -18.96 6.49 3.55
N HIS A 155 -18.70 6.88 4.79
CA HIS A 155 -19.70 6.88 5.87
C HIS A 155 -20.91 7.81 5.61
N GLN A 156 -20.81 8.73 4.66
CA GLN A 156 -21.97 9.52 4.25
C GLN A 156 -22.97 8.72 3.41
N GLN A 157 -22.55 7.56 2.90
CA GLN A 157 -23.45 6.66 2.17
C GLN A 157 -24.26 5.81 3.15
N LYS A 158 -25.49 5.51 2.75
CA LYS A 158 -26.37 4.63 3.54
C LYS A 158 -25.78 3.22 3.58
N ASN A 159 -25.84 2.60 4.76
CA ASN A 159 -25.34 1.23 5.02
C ASN A 159 -23.85 1.03 4.66
N SER A 160 -23.03 2.06 4.81
CA SER A 160 -21.61 1.95 4.54
C SER A 160 -20.86 1.24 5.68
N ARG A 161 -19.82 0.48 5.30
CA ARG A 161 -18.90 -0.18 6.23
C ARG A 161 -17.47 -0.12 5.70
N ASN A 162 -16.54 0.27 6.56
CA ASN A 162 -15.13 0.43 6.20
C ASN A 162 -14.28 -0.65 6.87
N TYR A 163 -13.49 -1.36 6.07
CA TYR A 163 -12.65 -2.46 6.50
C TYR A 163 -11.17 -2.18 6.24
N LEU A 164 -10.32 -2.55 7.19
CA LEU A 164 -8.88 -2.74 6.97
C LEU A 164 -8.55 -4.21 7.16
N LEU A 165 -7.96 -4.83 6.14
CA LEU A 165 -7.45 -6.21 6.17
C LEU A 165 -5.94 -6.19 6.00
N THR A 166 -5.21 -6.79 6.93
CA THR A 166 -3.75 -6.85 6.90
C THR A 166 -3.25 -8.09 7.60
N ILE A 167 -2.20 -8.70 7.07
CA ILE A 167 -1.51 -9.83 7.71
C ILE A 167 -0.44 -9.38 8.71
N ASP A 168 -0.32 -8.10 8.95
CA ASP A 168 0.57 -7.57 9.98
C ASP A 168 -0.18 -7.29 11.29
N LYS A 169 0.57 -7.05 12.36
CA LYS A 169 0.00 -6.69 13.65
C LYS A 169 -0.51 -5.24 13.62
N VAL A 170 -1.63 -4.99 14.26
CA VAL A 170 -2.21 -3.64 14.37
C VAL A 170 -1.27 -2.63 15.07
N SER A 171 -0.34 -3.13 15.89
CA SER A 171 0.69 -2.31 16.54
C SER A 171 1.81 -1.86 15.61
N THR A 172 2.02 -2.57 14.49
CA THR A 172 3.03 -2.17 13.49
C THR A 172 2.64 -0.82 12.92
N TRP A 173 3.57 0.13 12.95
CA TRP A 173 3.33 1.52 12.54
C TRP A 173 2.18 2.23 13.26
N ASN A 174 1.72 1.73 14.41
CA ASN A 174 0.50 2.21 15.08
C ASN A 174 -0.76 2.15 14.17
N GLN A 175 -0.74 1.21 13.23
CA GLN A 175 -1.72 1.08 12.14
C GLN A 175 -3.17 0.98 12.64
N GLY A 176 -3.39 0.27 13.76
CA GLY A 176 -4.73 0.10 14.32
C GLY A 176 -5.35 1.42 14.77
N VAL A 177 -4.59 2.26 15.48
CA VAL A 177 -5.07 3.57 15.94
C VAL A 177 -5.35 4.48 14.74
N ILE A 178 -4.44 4.49 13.77
CA ILE A 178 -4.62 5.30 12.55
C ILE A 178 -5.82 4.84 11.73
N ALA A 179 -6.05 3.54 11.60
CA ALA A 179 -7.21 3.03 10.88
C ALA A 179 -8.53 3.55 11.48
N TYR A 180 -8.67 3.51 12.80
CA TYR A 180 -9.85 4.10 13.47
C TYR A 180 -9.91 5.62 13.29
N SER A 181 -8.79 6.34 13.38
CA SER A 181 -8.74 7.79 13.11
C SER A 181 -9.16 8.13 11.67
N PHE A 182 -8.93 7.22 10.73
CA PHE A 182 -9.35 7.35 9.34
C PHE A 182 -10.82 7.01 9.11
N GLY A 183 -11.48 6.38 10.06
CA GLY A 183 -12.89 5.98 9.95
C GLY A 183 -13.09 4.53 9.53
N THR A 184 -12.13 3.65 9.81
CA THR A 184 -12.30 2.20 9.67
C THR A 184 -13.23 1.68 10.77
N ASP A 185 -14.20 0.86 10.41
CA ASP A 185 -15.14 0.24 11.37
C ASP A 185 -14.65 -1.10 11.89
N THR A 186 -13.95 -1.85 11.04
CA THR A 186 -13.52 -3.21 11.35
C THR A 186 -12.11 -3.45 10.84
N ILE A 187 -11.25 -3.89 11.73
CA ILE A 187 -9.89 -4.29 11.40
C ILE A 187 -9.82 -5.82 11.51
N ILE A 188 -9.33 -6.47 10.45
CA ILE A 188 -9.03 -7.89 10.40
C ILE A 188 -7.53 -8.00 10.17
N ALA A 189 -6.80 -8.52 11.15
CA ALA A 189 -5.36 -8.44 11.21
C ALA A 189 -4.73 -9.80 11.51
N TYR A 190 -3.43 -9.83 11.74
CA TYR A 190 -2.59 -11.00 11.92
C TYR A 190 -3.23 -12.22 12.61
N HIS A 191 -3.96 -12.00 13.71
CA HIS A 191 -4.58 -13.09 14.49
C HIS A 191 -5.90 -13.61 13.91
N ASP A 192 -6.46 -12.92 12.92
CA ASP A 192 -7.73 -13.26 12.28
C ASP A 192 -7.55 -14.09 11.01
N PHE A 193 -6.29 -14.38 10.66
CA PHE A 193 -5.91 -15.20 9.51
C PHE A 193 -5.19 -16.47 9.96
N GLU A 194 -5.48 -17.56 9.28
CA GLU A 194 -4.72 -18.80 9.43
C GLU A 194 -3.30 -18.60 8.86
N LEU A 195 -2.30 -19.04 9.61
CA LEU A 195 -0.90 -18.94 9.22
C LEU A 195 -0.56 -20.07 8.22
N THR A 196 -0.87 -19.84 6.97
CA THR A 196 -0.57 -20.74 5.84
C THR A 196 0.32 -20.05 4.82
N GLU A 197 1.08 -20.81 4.02
CA GLU A 197 2.12 -20.26 3.15
C GLU A 197 3.06 -19.27 3.90
N ALA A 198 3.38 -19.60 5.15
CA ALA A 198 4.08 -18.69 6.05
C ALA A 198 5.57 -18.59 5.72
N PHE A 199 6.04 -17.40 5.38
CA PHE A 199 7.44 -17.14 5.10
C PHE A 199 7.90 -15.74 5.57
N GLY A 200 9.15 -15.42 5.27
CA GLY A 200 9.77 -14.17 5.70
C GLY A 200 10.26 -14.20 7.15
N THR A 201 10.98 -13.18 7.56
CA THR A 201 11.62 -13.08 8.89
C THR A 201 10.60 -13.15 10.03
N HIS A 202 9.41 -12.63 9.82
CA HIS A 202 8.35 -12.55 10.83
C HIS A 202 7.26 -13.63 10.68
N LYS A 203 7.44 -14.59 9.77
CA LYS A 203 6.46 -15.65 9.46
C LYS A 203 5.05 -15.08 9.33
N ARG A 204 4.82 -14.31 8.28
CA ARG A 204 3.49 -13.83 7.90
C ARG A 204 2.87 -14.79 6.88
N THR A 205 1.55 -14.88 6.90
CA THR A 205 0.78 -15.55 5.85
C THR A 205 1.12 -14.92 4.50
N GLY A 206 1.39 -15.75 3.49
CA GLY A 206 1.68 -15.27 2.15
C GLY A 206 0.46 -14.63 1.48
N ASP A 207 0.70 -13.73 0.53
CA ASP A 207 -0.37 -12.97 -0.15
C ASP A 207 -1.38 -13.90 -0.84
N GLY A 208 -0.94 -15.05 -1.37
CA GLY A 208 -1.82 -16.06 -1.97
C GLY A 208 -2.87 -16.55 -0.98
N SER A 209 -2.42 -17.00 0.19
CA SER A 209 -3.30 -17.43 1.26
C SER A 209 -4.10 -16.27 1.87
N PHE A 210 -3.49 -15.12 2.09
CA PHE A 210 -4.16 -13.94 2.61
C PHE A 210 -5.39 -13.55 1.78
N LEU A 211 -5.20 -13.33 0.48
CA LEU A 211 -6.28 -12.90 -0.40
C LEU A 211 -7.33 -14.01 -0.62
N ALA A 212 -6.92 -15.28 -0.60
CA ALA A 212 -7.87 -16.41 -0.61
C ALA A 212 -8.74 -16.42 0.65
N GLN A 213 -8.16 -16.20 1.83
CA GLN A 213 -8.93 -16.09 3.08
C GLN A 213 -9.83 -14.85 3.11
N CYS A 214 -9.42 -13.73 2.50
CA CYS A 214 -10.28 -12.56 2.31
C CYS A 214 -11.51 -12.92 1.47
N SER A 215 -11.33 -13.65 0.35
CA SER A 215 -12.43 -14.13 -0.48
C SER A 215 -13.39 -15.01 0.32
N GLN A 216 -12.88 -15.96 1.10
CA GLN A 216 -13.68 -16.85 1.95
C GLN A 216 -14.48 -16.07 3.02
N LYS A 217 -13.89 -15.03 3.61
CA LYS A 217 -14.58 -14.17 4.59
C LYS A 217 -15.72 -13.37 3.95
N ILE A 218 -15.56 -12.92 2.71
CA ILE A 218 -16.63 -12.30 1.92
C ILE A 218 -17.73 -13.32 1.63
N GLU A 219 -17.37 -14.50 1.14
CA GLU A 219 -18.31 -15.57 0.79
C GLU A 219 -19.16 -16.02 2.00
N LYS A 220 -18.55 -16.14 3.17
CA LYS A 220 -19.23 -16.47 4.44
C LYS A 220 -20.04 -15.31 5.01
N GLY A 221 -19.97 -14.10 4.45
CA GLY A 221 -20.63 -12.91 4.98
C GLY A 221 -20.04 -12.41 6.30
N GLU A 222 -18.81 -12.77 6.62
CA GLU A 222 -18.07 -12.23 7.79
C GLU A 222 -17.72 -10.75 7.57
N ILE A 223 -17.39 -10.40 6.33
CA ILE A 223 -17.12 -9.04 5.84
C ILE A 223 -17.95 -8.81 4.57
N TRP A 224 -18.22 -7.52 4.27
CA TRP A 224 -19.03 -7.13 3.12
C TRP A 224 -20.39 -7.85 3.07
N LYS A 225 -21.18 -7.62 4.07
CA LYS A 225 -22.50 -8.25 4.19
C LYS A 225 -23.44 -7.77 3.09
N LYS A 226 -24.47 -8.55 2.81
CA LYS A 226 -25.49 -8.21 1.80
C LYS A 226 -26.09 -6.84 2.08
N GLY A 227 -26.03 -5.94 1.10
CA GLY A 227 -26.56 -4.59 1.16
C GLY A 227 -25.63 -3.56 1.83
N GLU A 228 -24.44 -3.94 2.22
CA GLU A 228 -23.41 -2.98 2.65
C GLU A 228 -22.73 -2.33 1.42
N ASN A 229 -22.52 -1.02 1.51
CA ASN A 229 -21.57 -0.31 0.68
C ASN A 229 -20.23 -0.30 1.40
N VAL A 230 -19.15 -0.68 0.73
CA VAL A 230 -17.87 -0.88 1.42
C VAL A 230 -16.74 -0.02 0.90
N TYR A 231 -15.92 0.46 1.81
CA TYR A 231 -14.52 0.73 1.55
C TYR A 231 -13.70 -0.38 2.21
N MET A 232 -12.88 -1.06 1.43
CA MET A 232 -12.07 -2.17 1.92
C MET A 232 -10.62 -1.96 1.50
N GLN A 233 -9.73 -1.82 2.46
CA GLN A 233 -8.30 -1.70 2.22
C GLN A 233 -7.60 -2.99 2.61
N LEU A 234 -6.89 -3.58 1.65
CA LEU A 234 -6.08 -4.79 1.84
C LEU A 234 -4.60 -4.40 1.72
N VAL A 235 -3.81 -4.77 2.71
CA VAL A 235 -2.37 -4.48 2.74
C VAL A 235 -1.63 -5.80 2.68
N THR A 236 -0.94 -6.05 1.56
CA THR A 236 -0.15 -7.27 1.37
C THR A 236 1.22 -7.18 2.04
N TYR A 237 1.99 -8.26 2.05
CA TYR A 237 3.27 -8.29 2.77
C TYR A 237 4.36 -9.06 2.01
N SER A 238 4.02 -9.96 1.09
CA SER A 238 4.99 -10.89 0.48
C SER A 238 6.12 -10.18 -0.28
N GLY A 239 5.86 -8.98 -0.81
CA GLY A 239 6.84 -8.12 -1.45
C GLY A 239 7.87 -7.50 -0.50
N HIS A 240 7.82 -7.75 0.81
CA HIS A 240 8.75 -7.18 1.78
C HIS A 240 10.17 -7.76 1.62
N ALA A 241 11.17 -6.87 1.65
CA ALA A 241 12.57 -7.31 1.62
C ALA A 241 12.88 -8.32 2.76
N PRO A 242 13.70 -9.32 2.51
CA PRO A 242 14.65 -9.54 1.41
C PRO A 242 14.10 -10.26 0.18
N PHE A 243 12.78 -10.28 -0.06
CA PHE A 243 12.10 -10.87 -1.22
C PHE A 243 12.24 -12.40 -1.32
N LYS A 244 12.36 -13.09 -0.20
CA LYS A 244 12.59 -14.53 -0.19
C LYS A 244 11.28 -15.29 -0.15
N LEU A 245 10.96 -15.91 -1.28
CA LEU A 245 9.83 -16.79 -1.44
C LEU A 245 10.29 -18.25 -1.29
N PRO A 246 9.52 -19.11 -0.57
CA PRO A 246 9.77 -20.56 -0.55
C PRO A 246 9.75 -21.16 -1.95
N GLU A 247 10.58 -22.18 -2.20
CA GLU A 247 10.76 -22.73 -3.54
C GLU A 247 9.46 -23.27 -4.13
N GLU A 248 8.64 -23.89 -3.30
CA GLU A 248 7.33 -24.45 -3.66
C GLU A 248 6.29 -23.41 -4.09
N LEU A 249 6.52 -22.13 -3.78
CA LEU A 249 5.63 -21.03 -4.18
C LEU A 249 6.12 -20.28 -5.42
N LYS A 250 7.31 -20.58 -5.90
CA LYS A 250 7.87 -19.95 -7.09
C LYS A 250 7.29 -20.54 -8.36
N GLU A 251 6.82 -19.68 -9.25
CA GLU A 251 6.29 -20.07 -10.56
C GLU A 251 7.25 -19.79 -11.71
N ILE A 252 8.21 -18.92 -11.49
CA ILE A 252 9.19 -18.51 -12.49
C ILE A 252 10.59 -18.64 -11.90
N HIS A 253 11.54 -19.01 -12.76
CA HIS A 253 12.94 -19.19 -12.38
C HIS A 253 13.81 -18.54 -13.45
N PHE A 254 14.79 -17.76 -13.02
CA PHE A 254 15.71 -17.08 -13.91
C PHE A 254 17.10 -17.70 -13.83
N SER A 255 17.86 -17.56 -14.90
CA SER A 255 19.23 -18.09 -14.97
C SER A 255 20.15 -17.40 -13.95
N PRO A 256 21.30 -18.03 -13.61
CA PRO A 256 22.30 -17.42 -12.73
C PRO A 256 22.91 -16.12 -13.27
N ALA A 257 22.66 -15.78 -14.54
CA ALA A 257 23.08 -14.51 -15.11
C ALA A 257 22.33 -13.32 -14.53
N ILE A 258 21.10 -13.55 -14.01
CA ILE A 258 20.30 -12.52 -13.33
C ILE A 258 20.76 -12.41 -11.89
N PRO A 259 21.07 -11.19 -11.37
CA PRO A 259 21.46 -10.99 -9.99
C PRO A 259 20.42 -11.58 -9.02
N GLN A 260 20.88 -12.32 -8.00
CA GLN A 260 19.99 -13.06 -7.09
C GLN A 260 18.90 -12.18 -6.47
N LYS A 261 19.24 -10.96 -6.07
CA LYS A 261 18.27 -10.02 -5.47
C LYS A 261 17.16 -9.62 -6.46
N MET A 262 17.50 -9.48 -7.73
CA MET A 262 16.54 -9.17 -8.77
C MET A 262 15.66 -10.38 -9.09
N ASN A 263 16.25 -11.56 -9.14
CA ASN A 263 15.53 -12.83 -9.28
C ASN A 263 14.50 -12.97 -8.12
N ASP A 264 14.95 -12.82 -6.88
CA ASP A 264 14.09 -12.90 -5.68
C ASP A 264 12.93 -11.89 -5.77
N TYR A 265 13.20 -10.65 -6.19
CA TYR A 265 12.18 -9.61 -6.33
C TYR A 265 11.14 -9.95 -7.42
N MET A 266 11.58 -10.34 -8.62
CA MET A 266 10.68 -10.70 -9.72
C MET A 266 9.83 -11.93 -9.39
N THR A 267 10.43 -12.92 -8.72
CA THR A 267 9.73 -14.14 -8.31
C THR A 267 8.64 -13.83 -7.29
N THR A 268 8.93 -12.94 -6.34
CA THR A 268 7.94 -12.50 -5.35
C THR A 268 6.86 -11.64 -5.99
N ALA A 269 7.22 -10.75 -6.92
CA ALA A 269 6.25 -9.97 -7.68
C ALA A 269 5.28 -10.86 -8.46
N ARG A 270 5.77 -11.96 -9.07
CA ARG A 270 4.93 -12.96 -9.75
C ARG A 270 3.95 -13.65 -8.79
N TYR A 271 4.39 -13.99 -7.59
CA TYR A 271 3.53 -14.59 -6.58
C TYR A 271 2.40 -13.65 -6.14
N THR A 272 2.72 -12.38 -5.85
CA THR A 272 1.75 -11.33 -5.48
C THR A 272 0.81 -11.03 -6.65
N ASP A 273 1.31 -10.94 -7.89
CA ASP A 273 0.53 -10.78 -9.11
C ASP A 273 -0.57 -11.84 -9.25
N LYS A 274 -0.19 -13.11 -9.09
CA LYS A 274 -1.16 -14.22 -9.12
C LYS A 274 -2.19 -14.13 -8.01
N ALA A 275 -1.77 -13.77 -6.80
CA ALA A 275 -2.65 -13.61 -5.65
C ALA A 275 -3.70 -12.52 -5.91
N ILE A 276 -3.26 -11.34 -6.36
CA ILE A 276 -4.14 -10.23 -6.73
C ILE A 276 -5.06 -10.62 -7.88
N GLY A 277 -4.53 -11.24 -8.93
CA GLY A 277 -5.32 -11.68 -10.08
C GLY A 277 -6.45 -12.60 -9.68
N LYS A 278 -6.17 -13.63 -8.88
CA LYS A 278 -7.20 -14.56 -8.38
C LYS A 278 -8.26 -13.87 -7.52
N PHE A 279 -7.85 -12.92 -6.69
CA PHE A 279 -8.78 -12.15 -5.86
C PHE A 279 -9.69 -11.27 -6.74
N VAL A 280 -9.16 -10.60 -7.74
CA VAL A 280 -9.96 -9.81 -8.70
C VAL A 280 -10.91 -10.71 -9.49
N GLU A 281 -10.47 -11.88 -9.95
CA GLU A 281 -11.36 -12.84 -10.63
C GLU A 281 -12.49 -13.32 -9.70
N TYR A 282 -12.22 -13.54 -8.42
CA TYR A 282 -13.28 -13.82 -7.44
C TYR A 282 -14.25 -12.64 -7.32
N LEU A 283 -13.76 -11.40 -7.17
CA LEU A 283 -14.61 -10.22 -7.06
C LEU A 283 -15.53 -10.06 -8.28
N LYS A 284 -15.07 -10.41 -9.48
CA LYS A 284 -15.89 -10.41 -10.71
C LYS A 284 -17.08 -11.36 -10.66
N THR A 285 -17.07 -12.35 -9.78
CA THR A 285 -18.22 -13.27 -9.59
C THR A 285 -19.30 -12.69 -8.69
N LEU A 286 -19.02 -11.61 -7.98
CA LEU A 286 -19.95 -11.02 -7.01
C LEU A 286 -21.00 -10.14 -7.70
N PRO A 287 -22.26 -10.17 -7.26
CA PRO A 287 -23.32 -9.32 -7.81
C PRO A 287 -23.01 -7.81 -7.72
N GLN A 288 -22.18 -7.40 -6.75
CA GLN A 288 -21.82 -6.01 -6.53
C GLN A 288 -20.65 -5.53 -7.39
N TYR A 289 -20.07 -6.39 -8.24
CA TYR A 289 -18.86 -6.08 -9.00
C TYR A 289 -19.02 -4.81 -9.84
N ASP A 290 -20.15 -4.66 -10.55
CA ASP A 290 -20.40 -3.52 -11.44
C ASP A 290 -20.47 -2.17 -10.71
N GLU A 291 -20.69 -2.20 -9.39
CA GLU A 291 -20.70 -1.02 -8.53
C GLU A 291 -19.41 -0.89 -7.70
N THR A 292 -18.36 -1.61 -8.05
CA THR A 292 -17.11 -1.67 -7.28
C THR A 292 -15.93 -1.15 -8.07
N LEU A 293 -15.23 -0.16 -7.54
CA LEU A 293 -13.90 0.22 -8.01
C LEU A 293 -12.86 -0.65 -7.29
N ILE A 294 -11.89 -1.18 -8.04
CA ILE A 294 -10.75 -1.89 -7.47
C ILE A 294 -9.49 -1.10 -7.79
N VAL A 295 -8.86 -0.57 -6.77
CA VAL A 295 -7.60 0.18 -6.87
C VAL A 295 -6.45 -0.74 -6.48
N ILE A 296 -5.46 -0.87 -7.34
CA ILE A 296 -4.24 -1.67 -7.09
C ILE A 296 -3.06 -0.72 -7.26
N THR A 297 -2.23 -0.62 -6.23
CA THR A 297 -1.02 0.23 -6.30
C THR A 297 0.08 -0.34 -5.40
N GLY A 298 1.34 -0.10 -5.77
CA GLY A 298 2.44 -0.32 -4.86
C GLY A 298 2.41 0.71 -3.73
N ASP A 299 2.76 0.30 -2.52
CA ASP A 299 2.82 1.21 -1.38
C ASP A 299 4.09 2.07 -1.41
N HIS A 300 5.20 1.53 -1.86
CA HIS A 300 6.47 2.23 -2.03
C HIS A 300 7.45 1.43 -2.93
N GLU A 301 8.61 2.01 -3.17
CA GLU A 301 9.69 1.34 -3.89
C GLU A 301 10.26 0.16 -3.08
N GLY A 302 10.50 -0.98 -3.76
CA GLY A 302 11.02 -2.21 -3.15
C GLY A 302 12.54 -2.28 -3.14
N LEU A 303 13.18 -1.92 -4.24
CA LEU A 303 14.62 -2.15 -4.41
C LEU A 303 15.52 -1.13 -3.70
N THR A 304 15.02 0.01 -3.27
CA THR A 304 15.69 1.04 -2.46
C THR A 304 17.23 1.07 -2.60
N THR A 305 17.94 0.54 -1.58
CA THR A 305 19.41 0.52 -1.50
C THR A 305 20.09 -0.40 -2.52
N TYR A 306 19.36 -1.36 -3.08
CA TYR A 306 19.90 -2.29 -4.09
C TYR A 306 19.81 -1.76 -5.53
N ARG A 307 19.02 -0.71 -5.76
CA ARG A 307 18.69 -0.23 -7.10
C ARG A 307 19.93 0.11 -7.92
N GLU A 308 20.81 0.95 -7.40
CA GLU A 308 22.01 1.39 -8.11
C GLU A 308 22.91 0.19 -8.49
N GLU A 309 23.12 -0.73 -7.55
CA GLU A 309 23.88 -1.96 -7.78
C GLU A 309 23.24 -2.80 -8.89
N LEU A 310 21.93 -3.03 -8.83
CA LEU A 310 21.22 -3.87 -9.79
C LEU A 310 21.13 -3.24 -11.18
N CYS A 311 20.94 -1.92 -11.29
CA CYS A 311 20.97 -1.21 -12.57
C CYS A 311 22.34 -1.29 -13.27
N ASN A 312 23.42 -1.37 -12.50
CA ASN A 312 24.78 -1.45 -13.02
C ASN A 312 25.28 -2.90 -13.21
N ALA A 313 24.63 -3.88 -12.60
CA ALA A 313 25.00 -5.28 -12.74
C ALA A 313 24.80 -5.77 -14.19
N PRO A 314 25.70 -6.60 -14.74
CA PRO A 314 25.59 -7.08 -16.11
C PRO A 314 24.23 -7.71 -16.45
N GLY A 315 23.68 -8.51 -15.56
CA GLY A 315 22.37 -9.15 -15.72
C GLY A 315 21.18 -8.28 -15.29
N GLY A 316 21.40 -7.10 -14.75
CA GLY A 316 20.34 -6.16 -14.30
C GLY A 316 20.14 -4.98 -15.25
N LYS A 317 21.19 -4.66 -16.02
CA LYS A 317 21.19 -3.51 -16.91
C LYS A 317 20.06 -3.59 -17.95
N GLY A 318 19.23 -2.54 -17.99
CA GLY A 318 18.09 -2.45 -18.91
C GLY A 318 16.85 -3.24 -18.47
N ILE A 319 16.91 -3.97 -17.34
CA ILE A 319 15.75 -4.66 -16.75
C ILE A 319 15.13 -3.80 -15.64
N VAL A 320 15.94 -3.44 -14.64
CA VAL A 320 15.47 -2.58 -13.54
C VAL A 320 15.46 -1.12 -13.98
N SER A 321 14.39 -0.41 -13.68
CA SER A 321 14.30 1.04 -13.89
C SER A 321 15.20 1.81 -12.92
N ASP A 322 15.87 2.84 -13.38
CA ASP A 322 16.59 3.81 -12.55
C ASP A 322 15.65 4.71 -11.74
N LYS A 323 14.36 4.76 -12.12
CA LYS A 323 13.33 5.54 -11.46
C LYS A 323 12.44 4.67 -10.58
N THR A 324 11.99 5.26 -9.47
CA THR A 324 11.17 4.61 -8.45
C THR A 324 9.69 4.91 -8.68
N PHE A 325 9.09 4.27 -9.68
CA PHE A 325 7.67 4.38 -9.93
C PHE A 325 6.90 3.19 -9.34
N THR A 326 5.74 3.49 -8.74
CA THR A 326 4.73 2.49 -8.40
C THR A 326 3.58 2.52 -9.41
N PRO A 327 2.97 1.38 -9.74
CA PRO A 327 1.80 1.37 -10.61
C PRO A 327 0.57 1.90 -9.84
N PHE A 328 -0.31 2.59 -10.56
CA PHE A 328 -1.63 2.93 -10.05
C PHE A 328 -2.67 2.45 -11.07
N ILE A 329 -3.44 1.45 -10.66
CA ILE A 329 -4.39 0.75 -11.51
C ILE A 329 -5.78 0.88 -10.89
N ILE A 330 -6.77 1.26 -11.67
CA ILE A 330 -8.18 1.19 -11.27
C ILE A 330 -8.90 0.26 -12.23
N VAL A 331 -9.30 -0.89 -11.73
CA VAL A 331 -10.12 -1.87 -12.45
C VAL A 331 -11.59 -1.52 -12.30
N ASN A 332 -12.38 -1.81 -13.33
CA ASN A 332 -13.80 -1.48 -13.41
C ASN A 332 -14.05 0.05 -13.28
N SER A 333 -13.13 0.82 -13.80
CA SER A 333 -13.28 2.27 -13.91
C SER A 333 -14.31 2.63 -14.99
N PRO A 334 -15.17 3.62 -14.76
CA PRO A 334 -16.06 4.13 -15.81
C PRO A 334 -15.31 4.73 -17.01
N VAL A 335 -14.05 5.04 -16.85
CA VAL A 335 -13.16 5.56 -17.88
C VAL A 335 -11.91 4.72 -17.94
N GLY A 336 -11.83 3.86 -18.94
CA GLY A 336 -10.59 3.16 -19.27
C GLY A 336 -9.60 4.13 -19.90
N MET A 337 -8.39 4.19 -19.39
CA MET A 337 -7.39 5.14 -19.86
C MET A 337 -5.99 4.72 -19.39
N ARG A 338 -5.01 4.90 -20.26
CA ARG A 338 -3.60 4.86 -19.87
C ARG A 338 -3.07 6.29 -19.72
N TYR A 339 -2.43 6.56 -18.60
CA TYR A 339 -1.88 7.88 -18.29
C TYR A 339 -0.36 7.78 -18.10
N ASP A 340 0.40 8.03 -19.16
CA ASP A 340 1.87 7.84 -19.19
C ASP A 340 2.67 9.07 -18.72
N LYS A 341 2.02 10.14 -18.31
CA LYS A 341 2.70 11.32 -17.75
C LYS A 341 3.05 11.12 -16.28
N VAL A 342 4.15 11.74 -15.87
CA VAL A 342 4.60 11.82 -14.47
C VAL A 342 3.96 13.04 -13.80
#